data_238ad844f02df506e2e8fb2f4bff2443
#
_entry.id   238ad844f02df506e2e8fb2f4bff2443
#
_cell.length_a   1.000
_cell.length_b   1.000
_cell.length_c   1.000
_cell.angle_alpha   90.00
_cell.angle_beta   90.00
_cell.angle_gamma   90.00
#
_symmetry.space_group_name_H-M   'P 1'
#
loop_
_entity.id
_entity.type
_entity.pdbx_description
1 polymer ?
#
loop_
_entity_poly.entity_id
_entity_poly.type
_entity_poly.pdbx_seq_one_letter_code
_entity_poly.pdbx_strand_id
1 'polypeptide(L)'
;MRTTDLLLDTCAAIWIAQGAFIEPAALTAMTQANDDGRPLRLSLITAWELGLLAKSGRAAMAAAPATIFQSFLRLPGVQSQQLTAEILIDSSLLPGNIHGDPADRIIIATARTLDFTVVTRDRHILDYAAQGYVRALLC
;
A
#
# COMPACT_ATOMS: atom_id res chain seq x y z
N MET A 1 8.50 21.80 -2.26
CA MET A 1 8.47 20.34 -1.99
C MET A 1 7.38 19.70 -2.84
N ARG A 2 7.70 18.64 -3.52
CA ARG A 2 6.75 17.97 -4.40
C ARG A 2 5.78 17.12 -3.59
N THR A 3 4.48 17.30 -3.81
CA THR A 3 3.44 16.47 -3.19
C THR A 3 3.11 15.30 -4.12
N THR A 4 3.16 14.09 -3.61
CA THR A 4 2.82 12.88 -4.35
C THR A 4 1.56 12.26 -3.80
N ASP A 5 0.85 11.50 -4.64
CA ASP A 5 -0.26 10.67 -4.18
C ASP A 5 0.26 9.54 -3.28
N LEU A 6 -0.59 9.09 -2.40
CA LEU A 6 -0.25 8.06 -1.43
C LEU A 6 -0.78 6.70 -1.90
N LEU A 7 0.06 5.68 -1.77
CA LEU A 7 -0.29 4.30 -2.04
C LEU A 7 -0.23 3.53 -0.72
N LEU A 8 -1.37 3.02 -0.27
CA LEU A 8 -1.44 2.24 0.96
C LEU A 8 -0.96 0.81 0.70
N ASP A 9 -0.04 0.30 1.52
CA ASP A 9 0.21 -1.13 1.49
C ASP A 9 -0.95 -1.87 2.22
N THR A 10 -0.97 -3.18 2.11
CA THR A 10 -2.06 -3.98 2.67
C THR A 10 -2.17 -3.82 4.18
N CYS A 11 -1.03 -3.80 4.88
CA CYS A 11 -1.03 -3.63 6.33
C CYS A 11 -1.56 -2.25 6.74
N ALA A 12 -1.16 -1.19 6.03
CA ALA A 12 -1.66 0.16 6.30
C ALA A 12 -3.18 0.21 6.16
N ALA A 13 -3.73 -0.39 5.11
CA ALA A 13 -5.17 -0.45 4.91
C ALA A 13 -5.88 -1.18 6.06
N ILE A 14 -5.32 -2.30 6.52
CA ILE A 14 -5.87 -3.07 7.64
C ILE A 14 -5.90 -2.21 8.91
N TRP A 15 -4.79 -1.54 9.25
CA TRP A 15 -4.71 -0.73 10.47
C TRP A 15 -5.63 0.48 10.43
N ILE A 16 -5.74 1.15 9.29
CA ILE A 16 -6.67 2.27 9.13
C ILE A 16 -8.10 1.78 9.33
N ALA A 17 -8.48 0.66 8.73
CA ALA A 17 -9.82 0.09 8.86
C ALA A 17 -10.14 -0.34 10.30
N GLN A 18 -9.13 -0.78 11.06
CA GLN A 18 -9.29 -1.19 12.46
C GLN A 18 -9.25 -0.03 13.45
N GLY A 19 -9.01 1.20 13.00
CA GLY A 19 -8.84 2.34 13.87
C GLY A 19 -7.59 2.29 14.72
N ALA A 20 -6.55 1.57 14.27
CA ALA A 20 -5.29 1.48 14.99
C ALA A 20 -4.55 2.82 15.00
N PHE A 21 -3.59 2.96 15.92
CA PHE A 21 -2.73 4.16 15.96
C PHE A 21 -1.97 4.30 14.65
N ILE A 22 -1.96 5.51 14.11
CA ILE A 22 -1.21 5.87 12.90
C ILE A 22 -0.22 6.97 13.26
N GLU A 23 1.01 6.85 12.79
CA GLU A 23 2.03 7.87 13.02
C GLU A 23 1.55 9.25 12.56
N PRO A 24 1.81 10.32 13.36
CA PRO A 24 1.27 11.65 13.05
C PRO A 24 1.62 12.16 11.65
N ALA A 25 2.83 11.90 11.16
CA ALA A 25 3.23 12.35 9.83
C ALA A 25 2.39 11.71 8.73
N ALA A 26 2.10 10.41 8.87
CA ALA A 26 1.25 9.70 7.91
C ALA A 26 -0.20 10.17 8.00
N LEU A 27 -0.71 10.34 9.22
CA LEU A 27 -2.07 10.84 9.41
C LEU A 27 -2.25 12.23 8.80
N THR A 28 -1.28 13.12 9.00
CA THR A 28 -1.27 14.46 8.41
C THR A 28 -1.28 14.39 6.88
N ALA A 29 -0.43 13.54 6.30
CA ALA A 29 -0.34 13.40 4.84
C ALA A 29 -1.66 12.86 4.24
N MET A 30 -2.28 11.88 4.90
CA MET A 30 -3.56 11.32 4.43
C MET A 30 -4.70 12.33 4.56
N THR A 31 -4.75 13.07 5.66
CA THR A 31 -5.74 14.13 5.86
C THR A 31 -5.59 15.22 4.82
N GLN A 32 -4.35 15.64 4.55
CA GLN A 32 -4.07 16.66 3.53
C GLN A 32 -4.48 16.16 2.14
N ALA A 33 -4.23 14.91 1.82
CA ALA A 33 -4.66 14.32 0.54
C ALA A 33 -6.18 14.38 0.40
N ASN A 34 -6.92 14.01 1.45
CA ASN A 34 -8.38 14.09 1.45
C ASN A 34 -8.87 15.53 1.29
N ASP A 35 -8.26 16.49 2.00
CA ASP A 35 -8.64 17.90 1.90
C ASP A 35 -8.38 18.45 0.50
N ASP A 36 -7.33 17.99 -0.16
CA ASP A 36 -6.96 18.40 -1.53
C ASP A 36 -7.74 17.65 -2.61
N GLY A 37 -8.59 16.69 -2.24
CA GLY A 37 -9.31 15.86 -3.20
C GLY A 37 -8.43 14.83 -3.90
N ARG A 38 -7.23 14.54 -3.38
CA ARG A 38 -6.33 13.52 -3.93
C ARG A 38 -6.67 12.15 -3.33
N PRO A 39 -6.74 11.09 -4.16
CA PRO A 39 -7.11 9.78 -3.66
C PRO A 39 -6.00 9.15 -2.81
N LEU A 40 -6.43 8.32 -1.84
CA LEU A 40 -5.57 7.33 -1.20
C LEU A 40 -5.69 6.06 -2.03
N ARG A 41 -4.61 5.63 -2.63
CA ARG A 41 -4.66 4.52 -3.58
C ARG A 41 -4.43 3.19 -2.87
N LEU A 42 -5.20 2.19 -3.26
CA LEU A 42 -5.09 0.83 -2.73
C LEU A 42 -4.88 -0.13 -3.91
N SER A 43 -3.72 -0.79 -3.94
CA SER A 43 -3.39 -1.69 -5.03
C SER A 43 -4.31 -2.91 -5.06
N LEU A 44 -4.66 -3.36 -6.26
CA LEU A 44 -5.39 -4.63 -6.44
C LEU A 44 -4.63 -5.83 -5.89
N ILE A 45 -3.31 -5.73 -5.71
CA ILE A 45 -2.54 -6.82 -5.07
C ILE A 45 -2.99 -7.07 -3.63
N THR A 46 -3.58 -6.07 -2.98
CA THR A 46 -4.17 -6.24 -1.64
C THR A 46 -5.27 -7.29 -1.65
N ALA A 47 -6.07 -7.38 -2.72
CA ALA A 47 -7.09 -8.43 -2.83
C ALA A 47 -6.47 -9.83 -2.83
N TRP A 48 -5.35 -10.00 -3.55
CA TRP A 48 -4.60 -11.27 -3.57
C TRP A 48 -4.04 -11.61 -2.20
N GLU A 49 -3.46 -10.63 -1.50
CA GLU A 49 -2.93 -10.84 -0.15
C GLU A 49 -4.02 -11.22 0.85
N LEU A 50 -5.19 -10.60 0.77
CA LEU A 50 -6.34 -10.96 1.62
C LEU A 50 -6.78 -12.40 1.36
N GLY A 51 -6.76 -12.84 0.11
CA GLY A 51 -7.04 -14.24 -0.25
C GLY A 51 -6.03 -15.19 0.37
N LEU A 52 -4.75 -14.84 0.33
CA LEU A 52 -3.70 -15.66 0.96
C LEU A 52 -3.85 -15.72 2.48
N LEU A 53 -4.19 -14.61 3.13
CA LEU A 53 -4.43 -14.60 4.58
C LEU A 53 -5.60 -15.51 4.96
N ALA A 54 -6.68 -15.47 4.20
CA ALA A 54 -7.83 -16.35 4.43
C ALA A 54 -7.46 -17.82 4.26
N LYS A 55 -6.69 -18.13 3.21
CA LYS A 55 -6.24 -19.51 2.94
C LYS A 55 -5.31 -20.04 4.02
N SER A 56 -4.41 -19.18 4.54
CA SER A 56 -3.43 -19.60 5.52
C SER A 56 -4.02 -19.88 6.90
N GLY A 57 -5.18 -19.34 7.20
CA GLY A 57 -5.80 -19.45 8.52
C GLY A 57 -5.04 -18.75 9.64
N ARG A 58 -4.02 -17.96 9.32
CA ARG A 58 -3.18 -17.26 10.32
C ARG A 58 -3.91 -16.14 11.02
N ALA A 59 -4.90 -15.56 10.38
CA ALA A 59 -5.69 -14.48 10.94
C ALA A 59 -7.16 -14.87 10.88
N ALA A 60 -7.85 -14.74 12.03
CA ALA A 60 -9.30 -14.84 12.03
C ALA A 60 -9.85 -13.64 11.29
N MET A 61 -10.55 -13.88 10.19
CA MET A 61 -11.15 -12.82 9.39
C MET A 61 -12.62 -12.70 9.76
N ALA A 62 -13.06 -11.47 10.05
CA ALA A 62 -14.45 -11.19 10.41
C ALA A 62 -15.42 -11.40 9.24
N ALA A 63 -14.90 -11.38 8.00
CA ALA A 63 -15.70 -11.51 6.79
C ALA A 63 -14.87 -12.15 5.68
N ALA A 64 -15.51 -12.50 4.56
CA ALA A 64 -14.82 -13.01 3.38
C ALA A 64 -13.85 -11.96 2.82
N PRO A 65 -12.72 -12.38 2.21
CA PRO A 65 -11.73 -11.45 1.65
C PRO A 65 -12.33 -10.40 0.70
N ALA A 66 -13.25 -10.80 -0.16
CA ALA A 66 -13.91 -9.87 -1.08
C ALA A 66 -14.67 -8.78 -0.34
N THR A 67 -15.38 -9.14 0.75
CA THR A 67 -16.11 -8.19 1.57
C THR A 67 -15.16 -7.22 2.27
N ILE A 68 -14.03 -7.73 2.77
CA ILE A 68 -13.01 -6.90 3.42
C ILE A 68 -12.41 -5.91 2.42
N PHE A 69 -12.06 -6.38 1.23
CA PHE A 69 -11.51 -5.50 0.19
C PHE A 69 -12.49 -4.38 -0.18
N GLN A 70 -13.77 -4.71 -0.35
CA GLN A 70 -14.80 -3.72 -0.62
C GLN A 70 -14.95 -2.72 0.53
N SER A 71 -14.81 -3.17 1.78
CA SER A 71 -14.86 -2.26 2.92
C SER A 71 -13.71 -1.26 2.92
N PHE A 72 -12.52 -1.67 2.47
CA PHE A 72 -11.39 -0.74 2.32
C PHE A 72 -11.71 0.35 1.29
N LEU A 73 -12.35 -0.01 0.18
CA LEU A 73 -12.72 0.96 -0.86
C LEU A 73 -13.80 1.94 -0.41
N ARG A 74 -14.47 1.69 0.72
CA ARG A 74 -15.43 2.61 1.31
C ARG A 74 -14.81 3.58 2.31
N LEU A 75 -13.55 3.38 2.69
CA LEU A 75 -12.84 4.34 3.54
C LEU A 75 -12.73 5.70 2.81
N PRO A 76 -12.81 6.81 3.55
CA PRO A 76 -12.80 8.14 2.91
C PRO A 76 -11.60 8.34 2.00
N GLY A 77 -11.87 8.69 0.74
CA GLY A 77 -10.84 9.01 -0.25
C GLY A 77 -10.11 7.83 -0.86
N VAL A 78 -10.40 6.59 -0.45
CA VAL A 78 -9.70 5.42 -0.99
C VAL A 78 -10.23 5.04 -2.36
N GLN A 79 -9.31 4.81 -3.31
CA GLN A 79 -9.62 4.33 -4.65
C GLN A 79 -8.69 3.16 -4.99
N SER A 80 -9.20 2.19 -5.74
CA SER A 80 -8.37 1.07 -6.20
C SER A 80 -7.35 1.53 -7.24
N GLN A 81 -6.16 0.94 -7.18
CA GLN A 81 -5.10 1.15 -8.17
C GLN A 81 -4.92 -0.11 -9.00
N GLN A 82 -5.09 0.02 -10.31
CA GLN A 82 -4.98 -1.10 -11.24
C GLN A 82 -3.52 -1.58 -11.35
N LEU A 83 -3.37 -2.87 -11.64
CA LEU A 83 -2.09 -3.47 -11.99
C LEU A 83 -1.99 -3.54 -13.50
N THR A 84 -0.86 -3.06 -14.03
CA THR A 84 -0.57 -3.10 -15.46
C THR A 84 0.56 -4.10 -15.72
N ALA A 85 0.69 -4.53 -16.99
CA ALA A 85 1.81 -5.38 -17.38
C ALA A 85 3.15 -4.71 -17.07
N GLU A 86 3.27 -3.40 -17.30
CA GLU A 86 4.48 -2.65 -16.98
C GLU A 86 4.83 -2.75 -15.50
N ILE A 87 3.87 -2.52 -14.60
CA ILE A 87 4.08 -2.62 -13.16
C ILE A 87 4.53 -4.03 -12.77
N LEU A 88 3.86 -5.05 -13.31
CA LEU A 88 4.19 -6.44 -12.99
C LEU A 88 5.59 -6.83 -13.47
N ILE A 89 5.96 -6.42 -14.67
CA ILE A 89 7.31 -6.66 -15.20
C ILE A 89 8.35 -5.93 -14.34
N ASP A 90 8.12 -4.65 -14.06
CA ASP A 90 9.06 -3.85 -13.26
C ASP A 90 9.24 -4.41 -11.85
N SER A 91 8.21 -5.04 -11.29
CA SER A 91 8.32 -5.66 -9.97
C SER A 91 9.37 -6.78 -9.92
N SER A 92 9.63 -7.42 -11.04
CA SER A 92 10.66 -8.46 -11.15
C SER A 92 12.06 -7.89 -11.41
N LEU A 93 12.15 -6.63 -11.85
CA LEU A 93 13.39 -5.99 -12.31
C LEU A 93 13.80 -4.81 -11.41
N LEU A 94 13.33 -4.75 -10.18
CA LEU A 94 13.65 -3.65 -9.28
C LEU A 94 15.15 -3.53 -9.05
N PRO A 95 15.70 -2.30 -9.06
CA PRO A 95 17.13 -2.09 -8.82
C PRO A 95 17.48 -2.34 -7.36
N GLY A 96 18.77 -2.50 -7.10
CA GLY A 96 19.26 -2.72 -5.75
C GLY A 96 18.92 -4.09 -5.20
N ASN A 97 18.90 -4.21 -3.88
CA ASN A 97 18.63 -5.46 -3.20
C ASN A 97 17.37 -5.32 -2.38
N ILE A 98 16.27 -5.89 -2.87
CA ILE A 98 14.98 -5.88 -2.20
C ILE A 98 14.54 -7.30 -1.86
N HIS A 99 13.87 -7.44 -0.73
CA HIS A 99 13.31 -8.71 -0.26
C HIS A 99 12.40 -9.35 -1.31
N GLY A 100 12.34 -10.68 -1.32
CA GLY A 100 11.64 -11.44 -2.35
C GLY A 100 10.12 -11.53 -2.26
N ASP A 101 9.47 -10.85 -1.30
CA ASP A 101 8.01 -10.88 -1.19
C ASP A 101 7.36 -10.30 -2.45
N PRO A 102 6.58 -11.08 -3.22
CA PRO A 102 6.03 -10.60 -4.48
C PRO A 102 5.08 -9.42 -4.34
N ALA A 103 4.24 -9.40 -3.30
CA ALA A 103 3.28 -8.33 -3.09
C ALA A 103 3.99 -7.01 -2.77
N ASP A 104 5.01 -7.04 -1.92
CA ASP A 104 5.81 -5.85 -1.59
C ASP A 104 6.51 -5.31 -2.84
N ARG A 105 7.05 -6.20 -3.67
CA ARG A 105 7.71 -5.81 -4.92
C ARG A 105 6.74 -5.14 -5.89
N ILE A 106 5.50 -5.63 -5.98
CA ILE A 106 4.47 -5.05 -6.83
C ILE A 106 4.03 -3.68 -6.32
N ILE A 107 3.89 -3.52 -5.01
CA ILE A 107 3.59 -2.21 -4.41
C ILE A 107 4.70 -1.21 -4.70
N ILE A 108 5.95 -1.61 -4.51
CA ILE A 108 7.12 -0.76 -4.80
C ILE A 108 7.15 -0.37 -6.28
N ALA A 109 6.96 -1.33 -7.18
CA ALA A 109 6.96 -1.08 -8.62
C ALA A 109 5.84 -0.11 -9.01
N THR A 110 4.67 -0.23 -8.42
CA THR A 110 3.56 0.68 -8.64
C THR A 110 3.94 2.12 -8.25
N ALA A 111 4.52 2.28 -7.06
CA ALA A 111 4.94 3.59 -6.57
C ALA A 111 6.03 4.22 -7.45
N ARG A 112 6.99 3.42 -7.91
CA ARG A 112 8.05 3.90 -8.79
C ARG A 112 7.52 4.30 -10.17
N THR A 113 6.65 3.48 -10.75
CA THR A 113 6.10 3.72 -12.09
C THR A 113 5.17 4.94 -12.13
N LEU A 114 4.34 5.09 -11.11
CA LEU A 114 3.31 6.12 -11.06
C LEU A 114 3.67 7.31 -10.15
N ASP A 115 4.87 7.28 -9.57
CA ASP A 115 5.39 8.37 -8.75
C ASP A 115 4.56 8.61 -7.49
N PHE A 116 4.27 7.55 -6.77
CA PHE A 116 3.55 7.59 -5.48
C PHE A 116 4.50 7.47 -4.30
N THR A 117 4.01 7.82 -3.11
CA THR A 117 4.67 7.52 -1.83
C THR A 117 3.92 6.38 -1.15
N VAL A 118 4.64 5.32 -0.77
CA VAL A 118 4.04 4.16 -0.10
C VAL A 118 3.85 4.47 1.39
N VAL A 119 2.63 4.28 1.88
CA VAL A 119 2.33 4.38 3.31
C VAL A 119 2.43 2.97 3.89
N THR A 120 3.38 2.74 4.80
CA THR A 120 3.73 1.39 5.24
C THR A 120 4.40 1.39 6.61
N ARG A 121 4.36 0.23 7.30
CA ARG A 121 5.23 -0.09 8.45
C ARG A 121 6.24 -1.17 8.10
N ASP A 122 6.20 -1.70 6.88
CA ASP A 122 7.08 -2.80 6.48
C ASP A 122 8.53 -2.35 6.45
N ARG A 123 9.39 -3.04 7.21
CA ARG A 123 10.81 -2.69 7.32
C ARG A 123 11.53 -2.80 5.99
N HIS A 124 11.21 -3.81 5.19
CA HIS A 124 11.88 -4.01 3.90
C HIS A 124 11.59 -2.86 2.93
N ILE A 125 10.34 -2.38 2.90
CA ILE A 125 9.97 -1.23 2.07
C ILE A 125 10.64 0.05 2.59
N LEU A 126 10.61 0.27 3.89
CA LEU A 126 11.26 1.45 4.51
C LEU A 126 12.77 1.46 4.28
N ASP A 127 13.43 0.32 4.41
CA ASP A 127 14.87 0.20 4.16
C ASP A 127 15.20 0.45 2.68
N TYR A 128 14.37 -0.04 1.78
CA TYR A 128 14.53 0.21 0.35
C TYR A 128 14.35 1.69 0.02
N ALA A 129 13.39 2.35 0.68
CA ALA A 129 13.20 3.80 0.56
C ALA A 129 14.39 4.59 1.10
N ALA A 130 14.99 4.13 2.21
CA ALA A 130 16.17 4.76 2.78
C ALA A 130 17.37 4.73 1.82
N GLN A 131 17.42 3.76 0.92
CA GLN A 131 18.45 3.66 -0.14
C GLN A 131 18.14 4.57 -1.34
N GLY A 132 16.97 5.22 -1.37
CA GLY A 132 16.60 6.16 -2.44
C GLY A 132 15.85 5.55 -3.61
N TYR A 133 15.46 4.29 -3.54
CA TYR A 133 14.82 3.60 -4.66
C TYR A 133 13.30 3.81 -4.76
N VAL A 134 12.67 4.17 -3.67
CA VAL A 134 11.22 4.45 -3.62
C VAL A 134 10.97 5.48 -2.53
N ARG A 135 9.86 6.20 -2.60
CA ARG A 135 9.42 7.05 -1.49
C ARG A 135 8.47 6.26 -0.60
N ALA A 136 8.71 6.31 0.71
CA ALA A 136 7.85 5.67 1.69
C ALA A 136 7.65 6.56 2.91
N LEU A 137 6.52 6.39 3.56
CA LEU A 137 6.12 7.14 4.74
C LEU A 137 5.68 6.13 5.81
N LEU A 138 6.35 6.17 6.95
CA LEU A 138 6.02 5.29 8.07
C LEU A 138 4.64 5.64 8.62
N CYS A 139 3.76 4.68 8.68
CA CYS A 139 2.46 4.82 9.32
C CYS A 139 2.40 4.06 10.64
#